data_1ba151f46e798dcac4bbf5e8bcf26621
#
_entry.id   1ba151f46e798dcac4bbf5e8bcf26621
#
_cell.length_a   1.000
_cell.length_b   1.000
_cell.length_c   1.000
_cell.angle_alpha   90.00
_cell.angle_beta   90.00
_cell.angle_gamma   90.00
#
_symmetry.space_group_name_H-M   'P 1'
#
loop_
_entity.id
_entity.type
_entity.pdbx_description
1 polymer ?
#
loop_
_entity_poly.entity_id
_entity_poly.type
_entity_poly.pdbx_seq_one_letter_code
_entity_poly.pdbx_strand_id
1 'polypeptide(L)'
;VAARRKKAVGAGTKAPPKAAEPAVESTVIDTSPPYLALRLRASITEASMVPVFEAICEEIRRNGAHRVLVDLRESSVELSISDMLGIAKMTASNFSGVLERLALLVRPQDLLSEKFFEPSVSSRGVPAFATSDAAEAKYWIASKTKLPR
;
A
#
# COMPACT_ATOMS: atom_id res chain seq x y z
N VAL A 1 5.30 -13.30 10.44
CA VAL A 1 5.00 -13.49 10.34
C VAL A 1 4.63 -13.77 10.03
N ALA A 2 4.54 -13.84 9.97
CA ALA A 2 4.04 -14.06 9.68
C ALA A 2 3.48 -14.44 9.51
N ALA A 3 3.12 -14.55 9.46
CA ALA A 3 2.46 -14.86 9.31
C ALA A 3 1.72 -15.10 9.14
N ARG A 4 1.30 -14.99 9.08
CA ARG A 4 0.53 -15.07 8.98
C ARG A 4 0.09 -15.60 8.35
N ARG A 5 0.18 -15.81 8.04
CA ARG A 5 -0.21 -16.22 7.43
C ARG A 5 -0.73 -17.04 7.45
N LYS A 6 -0.93 -17.23 7.67
CA LYS A 6 -1.50 -17.87 7.73
C LYS A 6 -2.25 -18.15 7.64
N LYS A 7 -2.68 -17.99 7.81
CA LYS A 7 -3.53 -18.07 7.73
C LYS A 7 -3.90 -18.33 7.03
N ALA A 8 -3.90 -18.49 6.86
CA ALA A 8 -4.36 -18.74 6.13
C ALA A 8 -4.62 -19.37 5.65
N VAL A 9 -4.66 -19.72 5.70
CA VAL A 9 -5.10 -20.32 5.27
C VAL A 9 -5.66 -20.83 5.10
N GLY A 10 -5.99 -20.99 5.24
CA GLY A 10 -6.73 -21.42 5.07
C GLY A 10 -7.24 -21.92 4.75
N ALA A 11 -7.70 -22.13 4.76
CA ALA A 11 -8.26 -22.59 4.43
C ALA A 11 -8.78 -22.96 3.76
N GLY A 12 -8.87 -23.07 3.45
CA GLY A 12 -9.36 -23.38 2.67
C GLY A 12 -10.26 -23.68 2.36
N THR A 13 -10.74 -23.56 2.37
CA THR A 13 -11.63 -23.84 2.16
C THR A 13 -12.46 -23.67 1.34
N LYS A 14 -12.88 -23.76 0.90
CA LYS A 14 -13.66 -23.75 0.13
C LYS A 14 -14.45 -22.83 -0.08
N ALA A 15 -14.48 -22.42 0.17
CA ALA A 15 -15.38 -21.51 0.15
C ALA A 15 -15.27 -20.68 -0.96
N PRO A 16 -15.88 -20.17 -1.34
CA PRO A 16 -15.95 -19.55 -2.36
C PRO A 16 -15.60 -18.36 -2.30
N PRO A 17 -15.15 -18.11 -2.55
CA PRO A 17 -14.59 -17.14 -2.47
C PRO A 17 -15.00 -15.95 -2.73
N LYS A 18 -15.73 -15.72 -2.61
CA LYS A 18 -16.02 -14.63 -2.66
C LYS A 18 -14.90 -13.91 -2.56
N ALA A 19 -14.67 -13.17 -2.13
CA ALA A 19 -13.56 -12.40 -2.06
C ALA A 19 -12.59 -13.12 -1.26
N ALA A 20 -11.61 -13.63 -1.82
CA ALA A 20 -10.52 -14.17 -1.07
C ALA A 20 -10.01 -13.05 -0.17
N GLU A 21 -9.61 -13.40 1.02
CA GLU A 21 -9.01 -12.43 1.91
C GLU A 21 -7.74 -11.89 1.32
N PRO A 22 -7.43 -10.62 1.54
CA PRO A 22 -6.18 -10.07 1.02
C PRO A 22 -5.00 -10.75 1.69
N ALA A 23 -3.99 -11.08 0.91
CA ALA A 23 -2.73 -11.63 1.42
C ALA A 23 -1.72 -10.50 1.43
N VAL A 24 -1.17 -10.20 2.61
CA VAL A 24 -0.18 -9.15 2.77
C VAL A 24 1.08 -9.76 3.34
N GLU A 25 2.18 -9.63 2.60
CA GLU A 25 3.48 -10.05 3.08
C GLU A 25 4.27 -8.80 3.44
N SER A 26 4.84 -8.79 4.63
CA SER A 26 5.59 -7.61 5.08
C SER A 26 7.04 -7.99 5.34
N THR A 27 7.95 -7.13 4.91
CA THR A 27 9.38 -7.31 5.10
C THR A 27 9.97 -5.95 5.45
N VAL A 28 10.75 -5.92 6.54
CA VAL A 28 11.47 -4.70 6.89
C VAL A 28 12.78 -4.70 6.11
N ILE A 29 13.00 -3.64 5.34
CA ILE A 29 14.23 -3.47 4.57
C ILE A 29 15.14 -2.56 5.38
N ASP A 30 16.28 -3.10 5.76
CA ASP A 30 17.18 -2.45 6.70
C ASP A 30 18.15 -1.51 6.00
N THR A 31 17.60 -0.58 5.28
CA THR A 31 18.37 0.53 4.69
C THR A 31 18.44 1.66 5.71
N SER A 32 19.09 2.74 5.40
CA SER A 32 19.21 3.89 6.29
C SER A 32 18.73 5.13 5.57
N PRO A 33 17.48 5.55 5.78
CA PRO A 33 16.51 5.02 6.74
C PRO A 33 15.87 3.72 6.26
N PRO A 34 15.36 2.92 7.18
CA PRO A 34 14.70 1.67 6.80
C PRO A 34 13.29 1.93 6.26
N TYR A 35 12.74 0.94 5.60
CA TYR A 35 11.36 1.03 5.16
C TYR A 35 10.69 -0.34 5.22
N LEU A 36 9.38 -0.32 5.30
CA LEU A 36 8.57 -1.53 5.29
C LEU A 36 8.11 -1.80 3.86
N ALA A 37 8.40 -2.99 3.35
CA ALA A 37 7.92 -3.39 2.04
C ALA A 37 6.74 -4.32 2.23
N LEU A 38 5.60 -3.94 1.68
CA LEU A 38 4.38 -4.74 1.72
C LEU A 38 4.09 -5.24 0.32
N ARG A 39 3.92 -6.54 0.17
CA ARG A 39 3.45 -7.12 -1.08
C ARG A 39 2.02 -7.55 -0.86
N LEU A 40 1.13 -7.05 -1.70
CA LEU A 40 -0.29 -7.28 -1.56
C LEU A 40 -0.81 -8.11 -2.72
N ARG A 41 -1.55 -9.17 -2.40
CA ARG A 41 -2.28 -9.94 -3.40
C ARG A 41 -3.75 -9.83 -3.05
N ALA A 42 -4.48 -9.08 -3.85
CA ALA A 42 -5.89 -8.83 -3.56
C ALA A 42 -6.60 -8.39 -4.81
N SER A 43 -7.90 -8.60 -4.82
CA SER A 43 -8.78 -7.98 -5.79
C SER A 43 -9.36 -6.75 -5.10
N ILE A 44 -8.96 -5.57 -5.54
CA ILE A 44 -9.32 -4.33 -4.87
C ILE A 44 -10.44 -3.67 -5.65
N THR A 45 -11.64 -3.73 -5.10
CA THR A 45 -12.84 -3.16 -5.69
C THR A 45 -13.49 -2.27 -4.65
N GLU A 46 -14.58 -1.61 -5.03
CA GLU A 46 -15.33 -0.81 -4.07
C GLU A 46 -15.72 -1.66 -2.85
N ALA A 47 -16.11 -2.90 -3.08
CA ALA A 47 -16.57 -3.77 -2.00
C ALA A 47 -15.43 -4.23 -1.08
N SER A 48 -14.20 -4.33 -1.59
CA SER A 48 -13.10 -4.88 -0.82
C SER A 48 -12.09 -3.84 -0.35
N MET A 49 -12.21 -2.58 -0.80
CA MET A 49 -11.17 -1.60 -0.53
C MET A 49 -10.96 -1.32 0.95
N VAL A 50 -12.04 -1.31 1.75
CA VAL A 50 -11.89 -1.00 3.17
C VAL A 50 -11.16 -2.12 3.92
N PRO A 51 -11.55 -3.40 3.79
CA PRO A 51 -10.77 -4.47 4.43
C PRO A 51 -9.33 -4.54 3.96
N VAL A 52 -9.08 -4.28 2.67
CA VAL A 52 -7.70 -4.26 2.16
C VAL A 52 -6.93 -3.13 2.81
N PHE A 53 -7.53 -1.94 2.87
CA PHE A 53 -6.89 -0.80 3.49
C PHE A 53 -6.57 -1.09 4.96
N GLU A 54 -7.51 -1.69 5.68
CA GLU A 54 -7.31 -2.00 7.09
C GLU A 54 -6.18 -3.00 7.29
N ALA A 55 -6.07 -3.99 6.40
CA ALA A 55 -4.99 -4.96 6.48
C ALA A 55 -3.63 -4.30 6.31
N ILE A 56 -3.54 -3.35 5.38
CA ILE A 56 -2.30 -2.60 5.17
C ILE A 56 -1.99 -1.75 6.40
N CYS A 57 -2.97 -1.07 6.93
CA CYS A 57 -2.78 -0.21 8.10
C CYS A 57 -2.30 -1.00 9.29
N GLU A 58 -2.83 -2.19 9.47
CA GLU A 58 -2.43 -3.03 10.59
C GLU A 58 -0.96 -3.42 10.49
N GLU A 59 -0.49 -3.76 9.28
CA GLU A 59 0.91 -4.11 9.09
C GLU A 59 1.82 -2.90 9.34
N ILE A 60 1.41 -1.73 8.91
CA ILE A 60 2.19 -0.53 9.14
C ILE A 60 2.33 -0.26 10.63
N ARG A 61 1.23 -0.34 11.36
CA ARG A 61 1.24 -0.09 12.80
C ARG A 61 2.03 -1.14 13.55
N ARG A 62 1.88 -2.40 13.17
CA ARG A 62 2.58 -3.48 13.83
C ARG A 62 4.09 -3.31 13.74
N ASN A 63 4.56 -2.79 12.63
CA ASN A 63 5.99 -2.63 12.39
C ASN A 63 6.51 -1.24 12.79
N GLY A 64 5.62 -0.33 13.19
CA GLY A 64 6.02 1.02 13.55
C GLY A 64 6.72 1.74 12.42
N ALA A 65 6.29 1.49 11.19
CA ALA A 65 7.01 1.99 10.02
C ALA A 65 6.73 3.46 9.77
N HIS A 66 7.75 4.20 9.36
CA HIS A 66 7.62 5.59 8.94
C HIS A 66 7.75 5.74 7.44
N ARG A 67 8.26 4.73 6.74
CA ARG A 67 8.34 4.70 5.28
C ARG A 67 7.83 3.36 4.81
N VAL A 68 6.95 3.36 3.84
CA VAL A 68 6.26 2.15 3.40
C VAL A 68 6.24 2.09 1.88
N LEU A 69 6.61 0.95 1.33
CA LEU A 69 6.46 0.66 -0.09
C LEU A 69 5.39 -0.41 -0.22
N VAL A 70 4.31 -0.11 -0.91
CA VAL A 70 3.23 -1.07 -1.14
C VAL A 70 3.33 -1.56 -2.57
N ASP A 71 3.61 -2.85 -2.73
CA ASP A 71 3.74 -3.48 -4.04
C ASP A 71 2.39 -4.09 -4.43
N LEU A 72 1.74 -3.48 -5.40
CA LEU A 72 0.42 -3.88 -5.88
C LEU A 72 0.48 -4.61 -7.21
N ARG A 73 1.66 -5.04 -7.65
CA ARG A 73 1.79 -5.64 -8.97
C ARG A 73 1.07 -6.98 -9.10
N GLU A 74 0.81 -7.65 -7.98
CA GLU A 74 0.08 -8.93 -7.98
C GLU A 74 -1.37 -8.75 -7.56
N SER A 75 -1.85 -7.51 -7.54
CA SER A 75 -3.23 -7.18 -7.21
C SER A 75 -3.94 -6.64 -8.43
N SER A 76 -5.26 -6.81 -8.46
CA SER A 76 -6.08 -6.14 -9.46
C SER A 76 -6.78 -4.97 -8.78
N VAL A 77 -6.80 -3.82 -9.45
CA VAL A 77 -7.38 -2.61 -8.88
C VAL A 77 -8.47 -2.12 -9.81
N GLU A 78 -9.71 -2.13 -9.31
CA GLU A 78 -10.88 -1.68 -10.06
C GLU A 78 -11.63 -0.69 -9.19
N LEU A 79 -11.13 0.53 -9.15
CA LEU A 79 -11.67 1.58 -8.31
C LEU A 79 -11.98 2.80 -9.14
N SER A 80 -13.07 3.46 -8.80
CA SER A 80 -13.41 4.75 -9.41
C SER A 80 -12.51 5.84 -8.84
N ILE A 81 -12.52 6.99 -9.47
CA ILE A 81 -11.78 8.15 -8.95
C ILE A 81 -12.32 8.52 -7.57
N SER A 82 -13.63 8.42 -7.39
CA SER A 82 -14.24 8.70 -6.09
C SER A 82 -13.71 7.75 -5.02
N ASP A 83 -13.58 6.46 -5.35
CA ASP A 83 -13.01 5.49 -4.42
C ASP A 83 -11.56 5.82 -4.08
N MET A 84 -10.79 6.20 -5.09
CA MET A 84 -9.39 6.57 -4.88
C MET A 84 -9.26 7.76 -3.95
N LEU A 85 -10.13 8.76 -4.12
CA LEU A 85 -10.14 9.92 -3.23
C LEU A 85 -10.52 9.52 -1.81
N GLY A 86 -11.45 8.58 -1.67
CA GLY A 86 -11.83 8.06 -0.35
C GLY A 86 -10.65 7.41 0.34
N ILE A 87 -9.90 6.58 -0.38
CA ILE A 87 -8.72 5.94 0.18
C ILE A 87 -7.66 6.98 0.54
N ALA A 88 -7.49 8.01 -0.28
CA ALA A 88 -6.53 9.06 0.01
C ALA A 88 -6.87 9.77 1.33
N LYS A 89 -8.16 10.03 1.55
CA LYS A 89 -8.60 10.66 2.79
C LYS A 89 -8.37 9.75 3.99
N MET A 90 -8.67 8.46 3.84
CA MET A 90 -8.43 7.51 4.92
C MET A 90 -6.94 7.38 5.23
N THR A 91 -6.11 7.38 4.21
CA THR A 91 -4.66 7.32 4.37
C THR A 91 -4.17 8.52 5.16
N ALA A 92 -4.62 9.70 4.78
CA ALA A 92 -4.20 10.93 5.46
C ALA A 92 -4.71 10.96 6.89
N SER A 93 -5.96 10.54 7.12
CA SER A 93 -6.53 10.49 8.48
C SER A 93 -5.71 9.60 9.39
N ASN A 94 -5.20 8.50 8.89
CA ASN A 94 -4.47 7.55 9.71
C ASN A 94 -2.99 7.87 9.84
N PHE A 95 -2.38 8.49 8.83
CA PHE A 95 -0.93 8.55 8.76
C PHE A 95 -0.34 9.93 8.50
N SER A 96 -1.15 10.97 8.42
CA SER A 96 -0.60 12.32 8.26
C SER A 96 0.28 12.64 9.47
N GLY A 97 1.51 13.07 9.20
CA GLY A 97 2.46 13.35 10.27
C GLY A 97 3.14 12.12 10.83
N VAL A 98 2.76 10.93 10.35
CA VAL A 98 3.34 9.66 10.82
C VAL A 98 4.21 9.07 9.71
N LEU A 99 3.65 8.90 8.51
CA LEU A 99 4.42 8.37 7.40
C LEU A 99 5.21 9.49 6.75
N GLU A 100 6.51 9.29 6.62
CA GLU A 100 7.41 10.22 5.94
C GLU A 100 7.32 10.04 4.43
N ARG A 101 7.13 8.82 3.97
CA ARG A 101 7.02 8.51 2.54
C ARG A 101 6.17 7.27 2.34
N LEU A 102 5.36 7.29 1.30
CA LEU A 102 4.55 6.15 0.89
C LEU A 102 4.77 5.94 -0.60
N ALA A 103 5.37 4.82 -0.97
CA ALA A 103 5.57 4.48 -2.37
C ALA A 103 4.57 3.41 -2.78
N LEU A 104 4.01 3.56 -3.97
CA LEU A 104 3.09 2.59 -4.56
C LEU A 104 3.73 2.05 -5.82
N LEU A 105 4.00 0.76 -5.84
CA LEU A 105 4.56 0.09 -7.00
C LEU A 105 3.44 -0.68 -7.68
N VAL A 106 3.06 -0.26 -8.87
CA VAL A 106 1.85 -0.75 -9.53
C VAL A 106 2.16 -1.30 -10.91
N ARG A 107 1.21 -2.02 -11.49
CA ARG A 107 1.35 -2.46 -12.87
C ARG A 107 1.25 -1.25 -13.79
N PRO A 108 1.92 -1.30 -14.96
CA PRO A 108 1.85 -0.15 -15.87
C PRO A 108 0.41 0.27 -16.21
N GLN A 109 -0.51 -0.70 -16.34
CA GLN A 109 -1.88 -0.38 -16.68
C GLN A 109 -2.64 0.33 -15.57
N ASP A 110 -2.14 0.26 -14.34
CA ASP A 110 -2.79 0.91 -13.20
C ASP A 110 -2.16 2.26 -12.86
N LEU A 111 -1.06 2.61 -13.52
CA LEU A 111 -0.28 3.77 -13.12
C LEU A 111 -1.04 5.09 -13.23
N LEU A 112 -1.82 5.23 -14.30
CA LEU A 112 -2.55 6.48 -14.50
C LEU A 112 -3.52 6.75 -13.35
N SER A 113 -4.24 5.71 -12.91
CA SER A 113 -5.16 5.85 -11.79
C SER A 113 -4.43 6.21 -10.50
N GLU A 114 -3.29 5.54 -10.26
CA GLU A 114 -2.55 5.81 -9.03
C GLU A 114 -1.94 7.20 -9.03
N LYS A 115 -1.70 7.78 -10.19
CA LYS A 115 -1.20 9.15 -10.26
C LYS A 115 -2.25 10.17 -9.81
N PHE A 116 -3.53 9.82 -9.80
CA PHE A 116 -4.54 10.65 -9.15
C PHE A 116 -4.44 10.56 -7.63
N PHE A 117 -4.06 9.40 -7.11
CA PHE A 117 -3.93 9.20 -5.68
C PHE A 117 -2.79 10.05 -5.09
N GLU A 118 -1.68 10.11 -5.79
CA GLU A 118 -0.49 10.81 -5.31
C GLU A 118 -0.76 12.23 -4.79
N PRO A 119 -1.27 13.13 -5.62
CA PRO A 119 -1.46 14.50 -5.14
C PRO A 119 -2.55 14.60 -4.07
N SER A 120 -3.53 13.70 -4.13
CA SER A 120 -4.62 13.73 -3.16
C SER A 120 -4.14 13.41 -1.76
N VAL A 121 -3.23 12.46 -1.62
CA VAL A 121 -2.74 12.10 -0.30
C VAL A 121 -1.56 12.98 0.10
N SER A 122 -0.73 13.38 -0.87
CA SER A 122 0.41 14.26 -0.58
C SER A 122 -0.05 15.62 -0.07
N SER A 123 -1.11 16.17 -0.66
CA SER A 123 -1.62 17.46 -0.22
C SER A 123 -2.23 17.38 1.18
N ARG A 124 -2.47 16.18 1.68
CA ARG A 124 -3.04 15.98 3.01
C ARG A 124 -2.00 15.52 4.03
N GLY A 125 -0.72 15.58 3.68
CA GLY A 125 0.34 15.36 4.65
C GLY A 125 1.01 14.00 4.64
N VAL A 126 0.77 13.19 3.60
CA VAL A 126 1.49 11.92 3.43
C VAL A 126 2.18 11.96 2.06
N PRO A 127 3.48 12.26 2.01
CA PRO A 127 4.19 12.29 0.73
C PRO A 127 4.10 10.93 0.05
N ALA A 128 3.61 10.91 -1.17
CA ALA A 128 3.35 9.66 -1.89
C ALA A 128 3.92 9.72 -3.30
N PHE A 129 4.33 8.56 -3.79
CA PHE A 129 4.93 8.42 -5.13
C PHE A 129 4.48 7.10 -5.72
N ALA A 130 3.86 7.14 -6.88
CA ALA A 130 3.41 5.94 -7.59
C ALA A 130 4.25 5.75 -8.83
N THR A 131 4.68 4.51 -9.06
CA THR A 131 5.50 4.18 -10.22
C THR A 131 5.28 2.71 -10.58
N SER A 132 5.60 2.36 -11.81
CA SER A 132 5.61 0.96 -12.24
C SER A 132 7.03 0.40 -12.32
N ASP A 133 8.02 1.17 -11.91
CA ASP A 133 9.43 0.78 -11.95
C ASP A 133 9.90 0.47 -10.54
N ALA A 134 10.22 -0.81 -10.30
CA ALA A 134 10.62 -1.25 -8.96
C ALA A 134 11.88 -0.56 -8.45
N ALA A 135 12.85 -0.34 -9.33
CA ALA A 135 14.09 0.31 -8.92
C ALA A 135 13.83 1.76 -8.51
N GLU A 136 12.96 2.43 -9.25
CA GLU A 136 12.59 3.80 -8.95
C GLU A 136 11.88 3.91 -7.61
N ALA A 137 10.94 2.98 -7.36
CA ALA A 137 10.21 2.95 -6.10
C ALA A 137 11.16 2.76 -4.93
N LYS A 138 12.07 1.80 -5.05
CA LYS A 138 13.02 1.50 -3.98
C LYS A 138 13.98 2.66 -3.72
N TYR A 139 14.43 3.30 -4.80
CA TYR A 139 15.30 4.45 -4.66
C TYR A 139 14.59 5.57 -3.91
N TRP A 140 13.37 5.87 -4.32
CA TRP A 140 12.62 6.98 -3.71
C TRP A 140 12.31 6.72 -2.24
N ILE A 141 11.89 5.51 -1.91
CA ILE A 141 11.48 5.21 -0.53
C ILE A 141 12.68 5.19 0.42
N ALA A 142 13.85 4.84 -0.08
CA ALA A 142 15.05 4.78 0.75
C ALA A 142 15.86 6.06 0.71
N SER A 143 15.48 7.02 -0.11
CA SER A 143 16.29 8.23 -0.33
C SER A 143 16.31 9.10 0.92
N LYS A 144 17.47 9.70 1.20
CA LYS A 144 17.62 10.66 2.28
C LYS A 144 17.33 12.08 1.82
N THR A 145 17.10 12.27 0.52
CA THR A 145 16.87 13.59 -0.04
C THR A 145 15.61 14.18 0.57
N LYS A 146 15.70 15.42 1.03
CA LYS A 146 14.55 16.10 1.58
C LYS A 146 13.52 16.33 0.46
N LEU A 147 12.26 16.07 0.75
CA LEU A 147 11.22 16.26 -0.25
C LEU A 147 10.86 17.73 -0.38
N PRO A 148 10.51 18.18 -1.58
CA PRO A 148 10.03 19.56 -1.75
C PRO A 148 8.70 19.76 -1.06
N ARG A 149 8.44 20.99 -0.69
CA ARG A 149 7.23 21.33 0.03
C ARG A 149 6.15 21.81 -0.89
#